data_85b7ae80f8eb2e365213a3128d52b9c7
#
_entry.id   85b7ae80f8eb2e365213a3128d52b9c7
#
_cell.length_a   1.000
_cell.length_b   1.000
_cell.length_c   1.000
_cell.angle_alpha   90.00
_cell.angle_beta   90.00
_cell.angle_gamma   90.00
#
_symmetry.space_group_name_H-M   'P 1'
#
loop_
_entity.id
_entity.type
_entity.pdbx_description
1 polymer ?
#
loop_
_entity_poly.entity_id
_entity_poly.type
_entity_poly.pdbx_seq_one_letter_code
_entity_poly.pdbx_strand_id
1 'polypeptide(L)'
;MKEMSNNSLQNEETRVTVEMTAEERIRFEAFQKSEAKRAAEEKARADREMYKQMVDEEIENSIPVLLSVSEQIKNSKQRVLDNFRTILDLKGNIFKTSRDNQKSHTFTNSDGNKRITLGVYVTDGYRDTVEDGIAIVKEYIESLAKDEKTKSLVSMVLRLLSRDTKGTLKASRIVQLRKVAEETGDNRFLEGVRIIEESYQPEVSKQFIRAEEKDYNGMWRTIPLGMTEC
;
A
#
# COMPACT_ATOMS: atom_id res chain seq x y z
N MET A 1 -43.87 6.34 -56.48
CA MET A 1 -45.18 6.30 -55.81
C MET A 1 -45.44 4.89 -55.37
N LYS A 2 -45.28 4.63 -54.10
CA LYS A 2 -45.94 3.53 -53.34
C LYS A 2 -45.87 3.97 -51.86
N GLU A 3 -47.00 4.35 -51.38
CA GLU A 3 -47.25 4.67 -50.01
C GLU A 3 -47.02 3.41 -49.14
N MET A 4 -46.17 3.54 -48.13
CA MET A 4 -46.08 2.57 -47.05
C MET A 4 -46.98 3.05 -45.91
N SER A 5 -48.10 2.40 -45.79
CA SER A 5 -49.10 2.57 -44.77
C SER A 5 -48.52 2.24 -43.41
N ASN A 6 -48.50 3.22 -42.53
CA ASN A 6 -48.05 3.10 -41.13
C ASN A 6 -49.23 2.55 -40.31
N ASN A 7 -49.22 1.24 -40.04
CA ASN A 7 -50.25 0.59 -39.22
C ASN A 7 -49.85 0.69 -37.74
N SER A 8 -50.23 1.82 -37.13
CA SER A 8 -50.16 1.96 -35.65
C SER A 8 -51.30 1.16 -35.02
N LEU A 9 -50.96 -0.02 -34.49
CA LEU A 9 -51.83 -0.79 -33.59
C LEU A 9 -52.01 0.01 -32.31
N GLN A 10 -53.11 0.76 -32.23
CA GLN A 10 -53.62 1.34 -31.00
C GLN A 10 -54.23 0.16 -30.17
N ASN A 11 -53.59 -0.16 -29.07
CA ASN A 11 -54.12 -1.07 -28.06
C ASN A 11 -55.24 -0.31 -27.34
N GLU A 12 -56.46 -0.45 -27.76
CA GLU A 12 -57.66 0.05 -27.06
C GLU A 12 -57.83 -0.77 -25.76
N GLU A 13 -57.40 -0.20 -24.64
CA GLU A 13 -57.69 -0.71 -23.32
C GLU A 13 -59.18 -0.72 -23.10
N THR A 14 -59.83 -1.88 -23.19
CA THR A 14 -61.25 -2.04 -22.92
C THR A 14 -61.50 -1.83 -21.41
N ARG A 15 -62.00 -0.66 -21.04
CA ARG A 15 -62.37 -0.35 -19.66
C ARG A 15 -63.66 -1.08 -19.29
N VAL A 16 -63.55 -2.07 -18.40
CA VAL A 16 -64.68 -2.75 -17.84
C VAL A 16 -65.01 -2.09 -16.50
N THR A 17 -66.22 -1.56 -16.36
CA THR A 17 -66.74 -1.03 -15.09
C THR A 17 -67.32 -2.18 -14.30
N VAL A 18 -66.75 -2.46 -13.11
CA VAL A 18 -67.23 -3.50 -12.18
C VAL A 18 -67.84 -2.81 -10.98
N GLU A 19 -69.13 -3.06 -10.71
CA GLU A 19 -69.76 -2.60 -9.48
C GLU A 19 -69.36 -3.50 -8.34
N MET A 20 -68.84 -2.90 -7.25
CA MET A 20 -68.39 -3.61 -6.05
C MET A 20 -69.07 -3.02 -4.80
N THR A 21 -69.38 -3.87 -3.86
CA THR A 21 -69.75 -3.45 -2.50
C THR A 21 -68.56 -2.84 -1.77
N ALA A 22 -68.77 -2.07 -0.72
CA ALA A 22 -67.70 -1.45 0.06
C ALA A 22 -66.71 -2.48 0.62
N GLU A 23 -67.18 -3.64 1.05
CA GLU A 23 -66.33 -4.73 1.55
C GLU A 23 -65.50 -5.39 0.45
N GLU A 24 -66.06 -5.62 -0.71
CA GLU A 24 -65.36 -6.20 -1.85
C GLU A 24 -64.25 -5.27 -2.36
N ARG A 25 -64.54 -3.97 -2.33
CA ARG A 25 -63.56 -2.96 -2.69
C ARG A 25 -62.35 -2.97 -1.75
N ILE A 26 -62.57 -3.04 -0.43
CA ILE A 26 -61.49 -3.14 0.56
C ILE A 26 -60.63 -4.40 0.33
N ARG A 27 -61.29 -5.54 0.07
CA ARG A 27 -60.60 -6.81 -0.23
C ARG A 27 -59.79 -6.71 -1.53
N PHE A 28 -60.35 -6.12 -2.54
CA PHE A 28 -59.69 -5.92 -3.84
C PHE A 28 -58.46 -4.99 -3.70
N GLU A 29 -58.56 -3.88 -3.01
CA GLU A 29 -57.48 -2.97 -2.74
C GLU A 29 -56.35 -3.65 -1.90
N ALA A 30 -56.73 -4.45 -0.91
CA ALA A 30 -55.78 -5.25 -0.11
C ALA A 30 -55.06 -6.30 -0.98
N PHE A 31 -55.81 -6.96 -1.87
CA PHE A 31 -55.25 -7.93 -2.81
C PHE A 31 -54.27 -7.24 -3.79
N GLN A 32 -54.65 -6.14 -4.43
CA GLN A 32 -53.79 -5.37 -5.33
C GLN A 32 -52.51 -4.92 -4.61
N LYS A 33 -52.64 -4.43 -3.37
CA LYS A 33 -51.49 -4.02 -2.57
C LYS A 33 -50.56 -5.19 -2.23
N SER A 34 -51.14 -6.37 -1.97
CA SER A 34 -50.32 -7.57 -1.70
C SER A 34 -49.58 -8.05 -2.96
N GLU A 35 -50.26 -8.03 -4.12
CA GLU A 35 -49.64 -8.40 -5.40
C GLU A 35 -48.56 -7.40 -5.82
N ALA A 36 -48.84 -6.11 -5.67
CA ALA A 36 -47.83 -5.09 -5.93
C ALA A 36 -46.59 -5.24 -5.03
N LYS A 37 -46.82 -5.58 -3.75
CA LYS A 37 -45.72 -5.84 -2.81
C LYS A 37 -44.89 -7.08 -3.22
N ARG A 38 -45.58 -8.18 -3.58
CA ARG A 38 -44.90 -9.40 -4.07
C ARG A 38 -44.11 -9.14 -5.34
N ALA A 39 -44.69 -8.45 -6.32
CA ALA A 39 -44.00 -8.09 -7.55
C ALA A 39 -42.79 -7.18 -7.30
N ALA A 40 -42.89 -6.24 -6.35
CA ALA A 40 -41.78 -5.39 -5.95
C ALA A 40 -40.65 -6.19 -5.24
N GLU A 41 -40.98 -7.12 -4.37
CA GLU A 41 -40.05 -8.00 -3.68
C GLU A 41 -39.34 -8.94 -4.68
N GLU A 42 -40.07 -9.49 -5.62
CA GLU A 42 -39.56 -10.38 -6.66
C GLU A 42 -38.60 -9.63 -7.61
N LYS A 43 -39.00 -8.42 -8.03
CA LYS A 43 -38.13 -7.55 -8.80
C LYS A 43 -36.84 -7.17 -8.05
N ALA A 44 -36.97 -6.76 -6.79
CA ALA A 44 -35.82 -6.43 -5.96
C ALA A 44 -34.88 -7.62 -5.73
N ARG A 45 -35.42 -8.84 -5.72
CA ARG A 45 -34.60 -10.07 -5.66
C ARG A 45 -33.88 -10.33 -7.00
N ALA A 46 -34.59 -10.20 -8.11
CA ALA A 46 -34.01 -10.34 -9.45
C ALA A 46 -32.93 -9.30 -9.71
N ASP A 47 -33.16 -8.04 -9.34
CA ASP A 47 -32.18 -6.96 -9.50
C ASP A 47 -30.90 -7.24 -8.67
N ARG A 48 -31.03 -7.78 -7.47
CA ARG A 48 -29.87 -8.16 -6.64
C ARG A 48 -29.10 -9.34 -7.24
N GLU A 49 -29.76 -10.31 -7.79
CA GLU A 49 -29.10 -11.45 -8.44
C GLU A 49 -28.40 -11.01 -9.72
N MET A 50 -29.06 -10.16 -10.52
CA MET A 50 -28.43 -9.56 -11.72
C MET A 50 -27.19 -8.74 -11.36
N TYR A 51 -27.26 -7.91 -10.32
CA TYR A 51 -26.10 -7.15 -9.84
C TYR A 51 -24.94 -8.08 -9.45
N LYS A 52 -25.23 -9.15 -8.73
CA LYS A 52 -24.21 -10.13 -8.33
C LYS A 52 -23.56 -10.78 -9.56
N GLN A 53 -24.35 -11.21 -10.53
CA GLN A 53 -23.84 -11.78 -11.78
C GLN A 53 -22.95 -10.78 -12.54
N MET A 54 -23.37 -9.52 -12.65
CA MET A 54 -22.55 -8.48 -13.29
C MET A 54 -21.21 -8.26 -12.57
N VAL A 55 -21.19 -8.29 -11.23
CA VAL A 55 -19.97 -8.17 -10.44
C VAL A 55 -19.06 -9.39 -10.66
N ASP A 56 -19.61 -10.59 -10.63
CA ASP A 56 -18.86 -11.83 -10.85
C ASP A 56 -18.24 -11.84 -12.27
N GLU A 57 -19.01 -11.48 -13.29
CA GLU A 57 -18.54 -11.39 -14.69
C GLU A 57 -17.43 -10.33 -14.84
N GLU A 58 -17.57 -9.16 -14.21
CA GLU A 58 -16.55 -8.11 -14.30
C GLU A 58 -15.26 -8.53 -13.60
N ILE A 59 -15.34 -9.18 -12.45
CA ILE A 59 -14.16 -9.72 -11.75
C ILE A 59 -13.44 -10.76 -12.61
N GLU A 60 -14.19 -11.73 -13.18
CA GLU A 60 -13.64 -12.78 -14.03
C GLU A 60 -12.98 -12.22 -15.31
N ASN A 61 -13.50 -11.12 -15.85
CA ASN A 61 -12.93 -10.46 -17.02
C ASN A 61 -11.71 -9.59 -16.67
N SER A 62 -11.73 -8.91 -15.52
CA SER A 62 -10.69 -7.97 -15.14
C SER A 62 -9.42 -8.65 -14.59
N ILE A 63 -9.58 -9.73 -13.83
CA ILE A 63 -8.43 -10.43 -13.19
C ILE A 63 -7.39 -10.91 -14.21
N PRO A 64 -7.73 -11.55 -15.34
CA PRO A 64 -6.75 -11.99 -16.33
C PRO A 64 -5.94 -10.82 -16.94
N VAL A 65 -6.59 -9.69 -17.18
CA VAL A 65 -5.94 -8.47 -17.69
C VAL A 65 -4.91 -7.95 -16.68
N LEU A 66 -5.30 -7.85 -15.41
CA LEU A 66 -4.41 -7.40 -14.33
C LEU A 66 -3.23 -8.37 -14.12
N LEU A 67 -3.46 -9.68 -14.22
CA LEU A 67 -2.40 -10.70 -14.17
C LEU A 67 -1.40 -10.53 -15.31
N SER A 68 -1.88 -10.28 -16.53
CA SER A 68 -1.01 -10.04 -17.69
C SER A 68 -0.13 -8.81 -17.50
N VAL A 69 -0.71 -7.69 -17.03
CA VAL A 69 0.04 -6.46 -16.72
C VAL A 69 1.07 -6.71 -15.62
N SER A 70 0.69 -7.43 -14.55
CA SER A 70 1.60 -7.79 -13.47
C SER A 70 2.82 -8.59 -13.96
N GLU A 71 2.60 -9.57 -14.83
CA GLU A 71 3.68 -10.36 -15.41
C GLU A 71 4.59 -9.52 -16.33
N GLN A 72 4.02 -8.60 -17.13
CA GLN A 72 4.81 -7.67 -17.94
C GLN A 72 5.69 -6.74 -17.09
N ILE A 73 5.16 -6.22 -15.99
CA ILE A 73 5.92 -5.39 -15.04
C ILE A 73 7.07 -6.21 -14.44
N LYS A 74 6.79 -7.44 -13.98
CA LYS A 74 7.79 -8.34 -13.40
C LYS A 74 8.92 -8.63 -14.40
N ASN A 75 8.59 -8.99 -15.63
CA ASN A 75 9.56 -9.29 -16.68
C ASN A 75 10.39 -8.07 -17.08
N SER A 76 9.75 -6.91 -17.19
CA SER A 76 10.43 -5.64 -17.48
C SER A 76 11.39 -5.26 -16.36
N LYS A 77 10.96 -5.40 -15.10
CA LYS A 77 11.80 -5.16 -13.93
C LYS A 77 13.03 -6.08 -13.94
N GLN A 78 12.84 -7.37 -14.15
CA GLN A 78 13.94 -8.34 -14.14
C GLN A 78 14.96 -8.01 -15.24
N ARG A 79 14.48 -7.77 -16.46
CA ARG A 79 15.34 -7.39 -17.59
C ARG A 79 16.18 -6.14 -17.33
N VAL A 80 15.56 -5.09 -16.77
CA VAL A 80 16.28 -3.85 -16.44
C VAL A 80 17.33 -4.12 -15.36
N LEU A 81 17.00 -4.87 -14.31
CA LEU A 81 17.95 -5.22 -13.25
C LEU A 81 19.15 -6.00 -13.80
N ASP A 82 18.92 -6.98 -14.67
CA ASP A 82 19.98 -7.82 -15.23
C ASP A 82 20.89 -7.03 -16.16
N ASN A 83 20.32 -6.18 -17.02
CA ASN A 83 21.10 -5.32 -17.90
C ASN A 83 22.00 -4.35 -17.11
N PHE A 84 21.46 -3.70 -16.09
CA PHE A 84 22.24 -2.78 -15.26
C PHE A 84 23.21 -3.47 -14.31
N ARG A 85 22.97 -4.73 -13.93
CA ARG A 85 23.99 -5.52 -13.20
C ARG A 85 25.26 -5.65 -14.02
N THR A 86 25.16 -5.99 -15.30
CA THR A 86 26.29 -6.07 -16.21
C THR A 86 27.04 -4.72 -16.33
N ILE A 87 26.30 -3.61 -16.41
CA ILE A 87 26.88 -2.25 -16.45
C ILE A 87 27.60 -1.93 -15.13
N LEU A 88 27.04 -2.31 -13.99
CA LEU A 88 27.68 -2.13 -12.68
C LEU A 88 28.95 -2.97 -12.55
N ASP A 89 28.96 -4.20 -13.07
CA ASP A 89 30.16 -5.05 -13.10
C ASP A 89 31.25 -4.43 -13.93
N LEU A 90 30.92 -3.94 -15.11
CA LEU A 90 31.84 -3.22 -15.97
C LEU A 90 32.38 -1.95 -15.28
N LYS A 91 31.54 -1.14 -14.64
CA LYS A 91 31.91 0.04 -13.88
C LYS A 91 32.91 -0.30 -12.77
N GLY A 92 32.66 -1.37 -12.00
CA GLY A 92 33.57 -1.83 -10.95
C GLY A 92 34.95 -2.19 -11.48
N ASN A 93 35.02 -2.87 -12.64
CA ASN A 93 36.25 -3.23 -13.29
C ASN A 93 37.04 -2.01 -13.82
N ILE A 94 36.34 -1.04 -14.42
CA ILE A 94 36.95 0.17 -14.97
C ILE A 94 37.54 1.08 -13.86
N PHE A 95 36.74 1.32 -12.83
CA PHE A 95 37.07 2.30 -11.78
C PHE A 95 37.72 1.68 -10.54
N LYS A 96 37.92 0.36 -10.50
CA LYS A 96 38.54 -0.38 -9.39
C LYS A 96 37.91 -0.03 -8.01
N THR A 97 36.59 0.21 -7.99
CA THR A 97 35.87 0.59 -6.78
C THR A 97 35.11 -0.59 -6.22
N SER A 98 35.19 -0.81 -4.90
CA SER A 98 34.34 -1.78 -4.21
C SER A 98 32.92 -1.22 -4.03
N ARG A 99 31.90 -2.12 -4.07
CA ARG A 99 30.47 -1.75 -4.09
C ARG A 99 29.81 -1.78 -2.71
N ASP A 100 30.55 -2.09 -1.66
CA ASP A 100 30.03 -2.73 -0.47
C ASP A 100 29.01 -1.95 0.38
N ASN A 101 28.77 -0.64 0.11
CA ASN A 101 27.84 0.14 0.94
C ASN A 101 26.80 1.00 0.20
N GLN A 102 26.69 0.87 -1.12
CA GLN A 102 25.79 1.73 -1.88
C GLN A 102 24.39 1.08 -2.01
N LYS A 103 23.39 1.64 -1.33
CA LYS A 103 22.00 1.15 -1.34
C LYS A 103 21.23 1.47 -2.62
N SER A 104 21.72 2.40 -3.44
CA SER A 104 21.12 2.77 -4.73
C SER A 104 22.13 3.30 -5.72
N HIS A 105 21.87 3.08 -7.00
CA HIS A 105 22.68 3.57 -8.12
C HIS A 105 21.80 4.33 -9.09
N THR A 106 22.17 5.56 -9.43
CA THR A 106 21.49 6.37 -10.44
C THR A 106 22.35 6.46 -11.69
N PHE A 107 21.76 6.11 -12.82
CA PHE A 107 22.35 6.19 -14.13
C PHE A 107 21.62 7.24 -14.94
N THR A 108 22.36 8.21 -15.46
CA THR A 108 21.82 9.27 -16.32
C THR A 108 22.42 9.10 -17.70
N ASN A 109 21.64 9.25 -18.76
CA ASN A 109 22.13 9.21 -20.13
C ASN A 109 23.03 10.41 -20.45
N SER A 110 23.76 10.34 -21.58
CA SER A 110 24.72 11.36 -21.99
C SER A 110 24.10 12.75 -22.21
N ASP A 111 22.83 12.79 -22.68
CA ASP A 111 22.08 14.03 -22.90
C ASP A 111 21.57 14.66 -21.58
N GLY A 112 21.66 13.95 -20.46
CA GLY A 112 21.22 14.42 -19.16
C GLY A 112 19.71 14.60 -19.01
N ASN A 113 18.90 13.95 -19.86
CA ASN A 113 17.45 14.09 -19.90
C ASN A 113 16.67 12.84 -19.48
N LYS A 114 17.35 11.71 -19.26
CA LYS A 114 16.74 10.45 -18.78
C LYS A 114 17.62 9.82 -17.71
N ARG A 115 16.99 9.29 -16.67
CA ARG A 115 17.73 8.57 -15.63
C ARG A 115 16.94 7.38 -15.09
N ILE A 116 17.70 6.36 -14.67
CA ILE A 116 17.17 5.19 -13.97
C ILE A 116 17.93 5.07 -12.66
N THR A 117 17.17 4.94 -11.58
CA THR A 117 17.71 4.64 -10.26
C THR A 117 17.31 3.22 -9.88
N LEU A 118 18.31 2.39 -9.60
CA LEU A 118 18.15 1.05 -9.06
C LEU A 118 18.52 1.08 -7.59
N GLY A 119 17.78 0.42 -6.75
CA GLY A 119 18.11 0.40 -5.34
C GLY A 119 17.41 -0.73 -4.59
N VAL A 120 17.75 -0.80 -3.31
CA VAL A 120 17.16 -1.73 -2.36
C VAL A 120 16.52 -0.96 -1.21
N TYR A 121 15.32 -1.39 -0.81
CA TYR A 121 14.76 -0.97 0.47
C TYR A 121 15.39 -1.83 1.56
N VAL A 122 15.85 -1.17 2.60
CA VAL A 122 16.42 -1.81 3.77
C VAL A 122 15.48 -1.59 4.95
N THR A 123 15.15 -2.65 5.64
CA THR A 123 14.42 -2.60 6.91
C THR A 123 15.40 -2.74 8.06
N ASP A 124 15.11 -2.03 9.15
CA ASP A 124 15.87 -2.21 10.36
C ASP A 124 15.61 -3.63 10.90
N GLY A 125 16.65 -4.34 11.22
CA GLY A 125 16.64 -5.65 11.86
C GLY A 125 17.66 -5.67 12.99
N TYR A 126 17.48 -6.57 13.93
CA TYR A 126 18.36 -6.73 15.11
C TYR A 126 18.47 -8.20 15.44
N ARG A 127 19.62 -8.59 15.95
CA ARG A 127 19.83 -9.91 16.55
C ARG A 127 19.11 -10.02 17.90
N ASP A 128 19.00 -11.23 18.42
CA ASP A 128 18.40 -11.55 19.73
C ASP A 128 19.01 -10.75 20.89
N THR A 129 20.32 -10.48 20.84
CA THR A 129 21.05 -9.67 21.84
C THR A 129 20.50 -8.25 22.02
N VAL A 130 19.65 -7.76 21.11
CA VAL A 130 18.96 -6.46 21.27
C VAL A 130 18.15 -6.39 22.57
N GLU A 131 17.53 -7.50 22.97
CA GLU A 131 16.72 -7.56 24.19
C GLU A 131 17.58 -7.38 25.44
N ASP A 132 18.81 -7.90 25.44
CA ASP A 132 19.75 -7.73 26.55
C ASP A 132 20.16 -6.26 26.70
N GLY A 133 20.46 -5.60 25.58
CA GLY A 133 20.75 -4.18 25.58
C GLY A 133 19.57 -3.33 26.05
N ILE A 134 18.35 -3.65 25.62
CA ILE A 134 17.11 -2.97 26.06
C ILE A 134 16.90 -3.19 27.56
N ALA A 135 17.12 -4.40 28.07
CA ALA A 135 16.96 -4.70 29.49
C ALA A 135 17.91 -3.86 30.35
N ILE A 136 19.19 -3.75 29.95
CA ILE A 136 20.18 -2.92 30.64
C ILE A 136 19.77 -1.45 30.64
N VAL A 137 19.31 -0.92 29.50
CA VAL A 137 18.85 0.48 29.42
C VAL A 137 17.63 0.72 30.31
N LYS A 138 16.67 -0.22 30.33
CA LYS A 138 15.47 -0.11 31.17
C LYS A 138 15.82 -0.15 32.65
N GLU A 139 16.70 -1.07 33.08
CA GLU A 139 17.19 -1.16 34.48
C GLU A 139 17.79 0.17 34.95
N TYR A 140 18.64 0.77 34.10
CA TYR A 140 19.21 2.08 34.40
C TYR A 140 18.15 3.15 34.54
N ILE A 141 17.23 3.25 33.59
CA ILE A 141 16.16 4.26 33.58
C ILE A 141 15.21 4.11 34.78
N GLU A 142 14.88 2.87 35.16
CA GLU A 142 14.06 2.58 36.34
C GLU A 142 14.77 3.04 37.63
N SER A 143 16.10 2.95 37.69
CA SER A 143 16.88 3.42 38.83
C SER A 143 16.80 4.94 39.01
N LEU A 144 16.58 5.67 37.90
CA LEU A 144 16.42 7.14 37.89
C LEU A 144 15.00 7.63 38.19
N ALA A 145 13.99 6.78 38.08
CA ALA A 145 12.57 7.14 38.16
C ALA A 145 12.09 7.64 39.52
N LYS A 146 12.99 7.91 40.44
CA LYS A 146 12.71 8.33 41.83
C LYS A 146 12.39 9.82 41.97
N ASP A 147 12.65 10.64 40.97
CA ASP A 147 12.58 12.10 41.05
C ASP A 147 11.74 12.69 39.89
N GLU A 148 10.95 13.74 40.14
CA GLU A 148 10.13 14.45 39.14
C GLU A 148 10.97 14.96 37.94
N LYS A 149 12.21 15.39 38.20
CA LYS A 149 13.13 15.90 37.17
C LYS A 149 13.58 14.84 36.19
N THR A 150 13.63 13.58 36.61
CA THR A 150 14.06 12.45 35.79
C THR A 150 12.91 11.79 35.02
N LYS A 151 11.67 12.03 35.38
CA LYS A 151 10.49 11.50 34.67
C LYS A 151 10.46 11.84 33.18
N SER A 152 10.89 13.04 32.80
CA SER A 152 10.95 13.49 31.41
C SER A 152 11.99 12.65 30.61
N LEU A 153 13.17 12.43 31.18
CA LEU A 153 14.23 11.60 30.60
C LEU A 153 13.73 10.16 30.44
N VAL A 154 13.14 9.58 31.48
CA VAL A 154 12.56 8.23 31.45
C VAL A 154 11.55 8.09 30.31
N SER A 155 10.61 9.01 30.20
CA SER A 155 9.59 9.02 29.15
C SER A 155 10.21 9.13 27.75
N MET A 156 11.25 9.94 27.58
CA MET A 156 11.96 10.11 26.32
C MET A 156 12.67 8.81 25.92
N VAL A 157 13.42 8.20 26.81
CA VAL A 157 14.14 6.94 26.55
C VAL A 157 13.17 5.82 26.21
N LEU A 158 12.09 5.63 26.97
CA LEU A 158 11.07 4.62 26.69
C LEU A 158 10.42 4.84 25.30
N ARG A 159 10.21 6.08 24.88
CA ARG A 159 9.72 6.39 23.55
C ARG A 159 10.75 6.04 22.45
N LEU A 160 12.03 6.26 22.68
CA LEU A 160 13.10 5.89 21.74
C LEU A 160 13.21 4.37 21.60
N LEU A 161 12.99 3.62 22.67
CA LEU A 161 12.96 2.15 22.67
C LEU A 161 11.64 1.56 22.18
N SER A 162 10.62 2.39 21.89
CA SER A 162 9.34 1.87 21.38
C SER A 162 9.49 1.24 19.99
N ARG A 163 8.85 0.08 19.81
CA ARG A 163 8.80 -0.63 18.53
C ARG A 163 7.76 0.00 17.60
N ASP A 164 7.98 -0.14 16.31
CA ASP A 164 6.99 0.27 15.31
C ASP A 164 5.84 -0.75 15.19
N THR A 165 4.89 -0.49 14.30
CA THR A 165 3.74 -1.39 14.02
C THR A 165 4.15 -2.79 13.54
N LYS A 166 5.40 -2.97 13.11
CA LYS A 166 5.99 -4.25 12.69
C LYS A 166 6.77 -4.94 13.81
N GLY A 167 6.80 -4.36 14.99
CA GLY A 167 7.54 -4.87 16.13
C GLY A 167 9.05 -4.62 16.10
N THR A 168 9.52 -3.72 15.23
CA THR A 168 10.96 -3.45 15.03
C THR A 168 11.37 -2.11 15.65
N LEU A 169 12.57 -2.05 16.23
CA LEU A 169 13.20 -0.79 16.63
C LEU A 169 13.65 0.00 15.40
N LYS A 170 13.58 1.33 15.49
CA LYS A 170 14.09 2.20 14.43
C LYS A 170 15.55 2.60 14.71
N ALA A 171 16.44 2.29 13.77
CA ALA A 171 17.86 2.63 13.89
C ALA A 171 18.08 4.14 14.16
N SER A 172 17.27 5.02 13.55
CA SER A 172 17.34 6.45 13.78
C SER A 172 17.03 6.87 15.24
N ARG A 173 16.17 6.09 15.92
CA ARG A 173 15.89 6.31 17.36
C ARG A 173 17.04 5.84 18.24
N ILE A 174 17.73 4.78 17.85
CA ILE A 174 18.90 4.28 18.59
C ILE A 174 20.06 5.28 18.50
N VAL A 175 20.26 5.93 17.34
CA VAL A 175 21.23 7.04 17.22
C VAL A 175 20.89 8.20 18.16
N GLN A 176 19.60 8.53 18.35
CA GLN A 176 19.17 9.53 19.32
C GLN A 176 19.40 9.05 20.76
N LEU A 177 19.09 7.78 21.03
CA LEU A 177 19.31 7.18 22.35
C LEU A 177 20.78 7.22 22.75
N ARG A 178 21.70 6.98 21.78
CA ARG A 178 23.12 7.09 21.99
C ARG A 178 23.53 8.49 22.44
N LYS A 179 23.04 9.53 21.77
CA LYS A 179 23.33 10.92 22.17
C LYS A 179 22.89 11.20 23.61
N VAL A 180 21.70 10.74 23.96
CA VAL A 180 21.18 10.89 25.34
C VAL A 180 22.07 10.16 26.34
N ALA A 181 22.54 8.97 26.01
CA ALA A 181 23.44 8.21 26.87
C ALA A 181 24.81 8.88 27.03
N GLU A 182 25.36 9.45 25.96
CA GLU A 182 26.61 10.23 25.97
C GLU A 182 26.46 11.51 26.82
N GLU A 183 25.36 12.23 26.68
CA GLU A 183 25.05 13.43 27.49
C GLU A 183 24.87 13.11 28.99
N THR A 184 24.35 11.94 29.30
CA THR A 184 24.17 11.47 30.68
C THR A 184 25.49 11.03 31.29
N GLY A 185 26.42 10.49 30.48
CA GLY A 185 27.74 10.05 30.89
C GLY A 185 27.76 8.77 31.76
N ASP A 186 26.63 8.06 31.86
CA ASP A 186 26.54 6.83 32.64
C ASP A 186 27.05 5.62 31.84
N ASN A 187 28.00 4.89 32.39
CA ASN A 187 28.63 3.75 31.73
C ASN A 187 27.68 2.57 31.50
N ARG A 188 26.73 2.33 32.42
CA ARG A 188 25.77 1.24 32.29
C ARG A 188 24.76 1.50 31.16
N PHE A 189 24.31 2.75 31.08
CA PHE A 189 23.44 3.19 30.00
C PHE A 189 24.13 3.11 28.63
N LEU A 190 25.38 3.63 28.54
CA LEU A 190 26.19 3.55 27.33
C LEU A 190 26.44 2.10 26.90
N GLU A 191 26.69 1.19 27.84
CA GLU A 191 26.87 -0.25 27.56
C GLU A 191 25.60 -0.87 26.97
N GLY A 192 24.43 -0.62 27.56
CA GLY A 192 23.17 -1.11 27.01
C GLY A 192 22.90 -0.61 25.59
N VAL A 193 23.16 0.68 25.32
CA VAL A 193 23.01 1.25 23.98
C VAL A 193 24.01 0.64 23.00
N ARG A 194 25.24 0.40 23.41
CA ARG A 194 26.26 -0.25 22.57
C ARG A 194 25.84 -1.66 22.17
N ILE A 195 25.30 -2.45 23.08
CA ILE A 195 24.79 -3.81 22.78
C ILE A 195 23.66 -3.72 21.74
N ILE A 196 22.73 -2.75 21.87
CA ILE A 196 21.67 -2.52 20.88
C ILE A 196 22.27 -2.19 19.49
N GLU A 197 23.26 -1.33 19.44
CA GLU A 197 23.92 -0.95 18.17
C GLU A 197 24.67 -2.12 17.54
N GLU A 198 25.40 -2.91 18.31
CA GLU A 198 26.12 -4.10 17.86
C GLU A 198 25.18 -5.22 17.38
N SER A 199 23.95 -5.26 17.90
CA SER A 199 22.92 -6.19 17.46
C SER A 199 22.26 -5.78 16.12
N TYR A 200 22.49 -4.54 15.63
CA TYR A 200 21.87 -4.04 14.40
C TYR A 200 22.26 -4.88 13.19
N GLN A 201 21.27 -5.46 12.55
CA GLN A 201 21.40 -6.30 11.36
C GLN A 201 20.36 -5.92 10.33
N PRO A 202 20.65 -4.92 9.46
CA PRO A 202 19.71 -4.47 8.46
C PRO A 202 19.46 -5.55 7.40
N GLU A 203 18.18 -5.72 7.03
CA GLU A 203 17.77 -6.68 6.02
C GLU A 203 17.31 -5.99 4.74
N VAL A 204 17.75 -6.51 3.59
CA VAL A 204 17.27 -6.07 2.28
C VAL A 204 15.86 -6.64 2.06
N SER A 205 14.87 -5.77 1.98
CA SER A 205 13.47 -6.21 1.85
C SER A 205 13.01 -6.32 0.39
N LYS A 206 13.25 -5.31 -0.43
CA LYS A 206 12.78 -5.25 -1.82
C LYS A 206 13.75 -4.46 -2.69
N GLN A 207 13.86 -4.87 -3.96
CA GLN A 207 14.52 -4.08 -4.99
C GLN A 207 13.51 -3.18 -5.68
N PHE A 208 13.91 -1.95 -5.97
CA PHE A 208 13.10 -0.99 -6.71
C PHE A 208 13.83 -0.45 -7.93
N ILE A 209 13.04 -0.02 -8.90
CA ILE A 209 13.47 0.76 -10.07
C ILE A 209 12.66 2.05 -10.04
N ARG A 210 13.33 3.17 -10.27
CA ARG A 210 12.69 4.46 -10.57
C ARG A 210 13.22 4.91 -11.92
N ALA A 211 12.32 5.22 -12.83
CA ALA A 211 12.64 5.78 -14.13
C ALA A 211 12.11 7.21 -14.20
N GLU A 212 12.89 8.13 -14.73
CA GLU A 212 12.54 9.54 -14.81
C GLU A 212 13.04 10.11 -16.13
N GLU A 213 12.29 11.05 -16.68
CA GLU A 213 12.68 11.85 -17.85
C GLU A 213 12.39 13.32 -17.60
N LYS A 214 13.12 14.21 -18.29
CA LYS A 214 12.86 15.63 -18.23
C LYS A 214 11.71 15.99 -19.17
N ASP A 215 10.80 16.83 -18.67
CA ASP A 215 9.79 17.46 -19.49
C ASP A 215 10.36 18.62 -20.33
N TYR A 216 9.50 19.28 -21.11
CA TYR A 216 9.87 20.43 -21.96
C TYR A 216 10.41 21.64 -21.18
N ASN A 217 10.14 21.72 -19.87
CA ASN A 217 10.68 22.75 -18.97
C ASN A 217 12.01 22.33 -18.32
N GLY A 218 12.52 21.14 -18.62
CA GLY A 218 13.72 20.58 -18.02
C GLY A 218 13.53 20.01 -16.60
N MET A 219 12.27 19.90 -16.14
CA MET A 219 11.94 19.31 -14.84
C MET A 219 11.86 17.79 -14.91
N TRP A 220 12.42 17.11 -13.91
CA TRP A 220 12.34 15.66 -13.82
C TRP A 220 10.91 15.19 -13.52
N ARG A 221 10.39 14.32 -14.38
CA ARG A 221 9.11 13.61 -14.19
C ARG A 221 9.34 12.14 -14.01
N THR A 222 8.79 11.58 -12.96
CA THR A 222 8.81 10.13 -12.72
C THR A 222 7.89 9.42 -13.71
N ILE A 223 8.37 8.34 -14.32
CA ILE A 223 7.54 7.44 -15.12
C ILE A 223 6.79 6.54 -14.15
N PRO A 224 5.45 6.56 -14.11
CA PRO A 224 4.68 5.73 -13.20
C PRO A 224 4.85 4.24 -13.58
N LEU A 225 5.15 3.41 -12.60
CA LEU A 225 5.36 1.96 -12.77
C LEU A 225 4.39 1.13 -11.91
N GLY A 226 3.49 1.78 -11.22
CA GLY A 226 2.48 1.16 -10.36
C GLY A 226 1.08 1.71 -10.62
N MET A 227 0.04 0.89 -10.42
CA MET A 227 -1.37 1.25 -10.65
C MET A 227 -1.86 2.41 -9.77
N THR A 228 -1.18 2.70 -8.66
CA THR A 228 -1.49 3.83 -7.78
C THR A 228 -0.82 5.13 -8.21
N GLU A 229 0.04 5.09 -9.21
CA GLU A 229 0.84 6.23 -9.67
C GLU A 229 0.43 6.73 -11.06
N CYS A 230 -0.49 6.00 -11.72
CA CYS A 230 -0.98 6.30 -13.07
C CYS A 230 -2.23 7.18 -13.03
#